data_1d54ab707ae1413cbe817497c12eb9c4
#
_entry.id   1d54ab707ae1413cbe817497c12eb9c4
#
_cell.length_a   1.000
_cell.length_b   1.000
_cell.length_c   1.000
_cell.angle_alpha   90.00
_cell.angle_beta   90.00
_cell.angle_gamma   90.00
#
_symmetry.space_group_name_H-M   'P 1'
#
loop_
_entity.id
_entity.type
_entity.pdbx_description
1 polymer ?
#
loop_
_entity_poly.entity_id
_entity_poly.type
_entity_poly.pdbx_seq_one_letter_code
_entity_poly.pdbx_strand_id
1 'polypeptide(L)'
;MFSPRLLMLVLWAGVEASPGPVGDIVVDRYLIPKRCIREVKDGDFVRYHYNATFTDGKQFDSSYKRETPFFGVVGQGRQIAGVDKGVVGMCINERRKITVPPHLAYGSQGAGDTIPPDTTLVFDLHLLDIFNRADQVQTRVIKSTKNCTRSVMRTDFVRFHFNGTLLDGTKFDSSYDRWQTQDSVVGEGWLIKGLEEGLLGMCVGEIRHFVIPPFLAFGEKGYGKEIPPHATLVYDLLLEDLHNPKDDITVEILDVPEPCRRKSVTGDYIRYHYNGTFLNGVTFDTSYQRNSTYNTYIGLGYVISGMDQGLQGVCVGERRRITMPPHLAYGQQGAGKDIPGSAVLVFDIHVIDFHNPKDSVQVDVTFKPEQCNDTSEVTDFIQYHYNCSLLDGTLLFTSSDYGAPQDVVLGADKVIDGLDVGLRGMCVGEQRTVLVPPHLGHGERGAGVVPGSAVLQFELELVSIQKGVPEGYLFVWLKDSPAELFQAMDMNQDKEIPLEEFSEFIRLQVREGKGRLKPARDPEVVISDMFKNQDRNQDGRITADELKLKVEEDEAKNHDEL
;
A
#
# COMPACT_ATOMS: atom_id res chain seq x y z
N MET A 1 70.59 66.45 -28.27
CA MET A 1 70.52 67.33 -27.11
C MET A 1 69.94 66.54 -25.98
N PHE A 2 70.78 65.97 -25.12
CA PHE A 2 70.40 65.15 -23.97
C PHE A 2 70.52 66.00 -22.71
N SER A 3 69.43 66.08 -21.94
CA SER A 3 69.42 66.70 -20.63
C SER A 3 69.47 65.59 -19.53
N PRO A 4 70.37 65.68 -18.53
CA PRO A 4 70.49 64.67 -17.49
C PRO A 4 69.47 64.89 -16.38
N ARG A 5 68.69 63.83 -16.06
CA ARG A 5 67.84 63.81 -14.88
C ARG A 5 68.65 63.42 -13.61
N LEU A 6 68.66 64.32 -12.72
CA LEU A 6 69.25 64.21 -11.38
C LEU A 6 68.37 63.26 -10.53
N LEU A 7 68.92 62.16 -10.04
CA LEU A 7 68.27 61.19 -9.16
C LEU A 7 68.45 61.65 -7.71
N MET A 8 67.41 62.19 -7.05
CA MET A 8 67.41 62.45 -5.61
C MET A 8 67.02 61.18 -4.85
N LEU A 9 67.98 60.58 -4.20
CA LEU A 9 67.74 59.55 -3.17
C LEU A 9 67.15 60.22 -1.89
N VAL A 10 65.87 60.01 -1.63
CA VAL A 10 65.26 60.35 -0.32
C VAL A 10 65.41 59.15 0.56
N LEU A 11 66.29 59.19 1.52
CA LEU A 11 66.38 58.27 2.66
C LEU A 11 65.18 58.52 3.57
N TRP A 12 64.22 57.57 3.52
CA TRP A 12 63.14 57.53 4.54
C TRP A 12 63.72 56.82 5.76
N ALA A 13 63.98 57.58 6.85
CA ALA A 13 64.15 57.04 8.19
C ALA A 13 62.80 56.54 8.66
N GLY A 14 62.64 55.22 8.74
CA GLY A 14 61.48 54.56 9.31
C GLY A 14 61.45 54.90 10.80
N VAL A 15 60.51 55.72 11.21
CA VAL A 15 60.08 55.83 12.61
C VAL A 15 59.19 54.65 12.86
N GLU A 16 59.69 53.60 13.51
CA GLU A 16 58.85 52.58 14.12
C GLU A 16 58.03 53.27 15.24
N ALA A 17 56.79 53.59 14.90
CA ALA A 17 55.80 54.02 15.89
C ALA A 17 55.51 52.80 16.77
N SER A 18 55.95 52.82 18.01
CA SER A 18 55.49 51.88 19.02
C SER A 18 53.96 51.96 19.08
N PRO A 19 53.22 50.81 19.04
CA PRO A 19 51.78 50.86 19.14
C PRO A 19 51.39 51.51 20.48
N GLY A 20 50.68 52.61 20.39
CA GLY A 20 50.11 53.31 21.57
C GLY A 20 49.20 52.38 22.34
N PRO A 21 48.83 52.66 23.59
CA PRO A 21 48.02 51.82 24.41
C PRO A 21 46.71 51.50 23.67
N VAL A 22 46.45 50.20 23.51
CA VAL A 22 45.26 49.68 22.81
C VAL A 22 44.00 50.16 23.57
N GLY A 23 43.29 51.15 23.04
CA GLY A 23 42.12 51.75 23.70
C GLY A 23 40.86 50.89 23.72
N ASP A 24 40.77 49.92 22.81
CA ASP A 24 39.68 48.95 22.79
C ASP A 24 40.25 47.56 22.41
N ILE A 25 39.38 46.53 22.34
CA ILE A 25 39.81 45.21 21.89
C ILE A 25 40.23 45.26 20.42
N VAL A 26 41.22 44.42 20.05
CA VAL A 26 41.55 44.17 18.64
C VAL A 26 41.03 42.78 18.28
N VAL A 27 40.27 42.74 17.21
CA VAL A 27 39.60 41.48 16.74
C VAL A 27 40.22 41.04 15.43
N ASP A 28 40.77 39.83 15.39
CA ASP A 28 41.21 39.15 14.17
C ASP A 28 40.33 37.94 13.92
N ARG A 29 39.54 37.99 12.81
CA ARG A 29 38.60 36.96 12.38
C ARG A 29 39.31 36.07 11.34
N TYR A 30 39.96 35.01 11.76
CA TYR A 30 40.77 34.19 10.87
C TYR A 30 40.04 32.99 10.28
N LEU A 31 38.86 32.58 10.87
CA LEU A 31 38.01 31.56 10.30
C LEU A 31 36.55 32.00 10.46
N ILE A 32 35.94 32.35 9.30
CA ILE A 32 34.54 32.78 9.24
C ILE A 32 33.76 31.69 8.47
N PRO A 33 32.65 31.14 9.01
CA PRO A 33 31.85 30.16 8.32
C PRO A 33 31.23 30.79 7.04
N LYS A 34 31.12 29.97 5.97
CA LYS A 34 30.53 30.43 4.69
C LYS A 34 29.09 30.96 4.83
N ARG A 35 28.38 30.52 5.83
CA ARG A 35 27.00 30.92 6.13
C ARG A 35 26.88 31.20 7.61
N CYS A 36 26.54 32.42 7.96
CA CYS A 36 26.17 32.82 9.30
C CYS A 36 24.63 32.91 9.38
N ILE A 37 24.02 32.00 10.12
CA ILE A 37 22.56 31.98 10.30
C ILE A 37 22.13 33.00 11.38
N ARG A 38 22.97 33.14 12.40
CA ARG A 38 22.75 34.04 13.53
C ARG A 38 24.10 34.52 14.08
N GLU A 39 24.18 35.79 14.42
CA GLU A 39 25.31 36.38 15.12
C GLU A 39 24.97 36.54 16.61
N VAL A 40 25.99 36.41 17.44
CA VAL A 40 25.88 36.64 18.90
C VAL A 40 25.48 38.08 19.16
N LYS A 41 24.49 38.26 20.03
CA LYS A 41 24.03 39.55 20.55
C LYS A 41 24.20 39.62 22.06
N ASP A 42 24.17 40.81 22.60
CA ASP A 42 24.10 41.03 24.04
C ASP A 42 22.84 40.35 24.63
N GLY A 43 23.01 39.67 25.78
CA GLY A 43 21.96 38.85 26.39
C GLY A 43 21.80 37.43 25.86
N ASP A 44 22.49 37.04 24.79
CA ASP A 44 22.50 35.66 24.33
C ASP A 44 23.35 34.75 25.25
N PHE A 45 22.91 33.51 25.39
CA PHE A 45 23.74 32.43 25.95
C PHE A 45 24.68 31.96 24.86
N VAL A 46 25.96 31.78 25.22
CA VAL A 46 27.01 31.31 24.33
C VAL A 46 27.76 30.17 24.97
N ARG A 47 28.17 29.21 24.13
CA ARG A 47 29.08 28.13 24.51
C ARG A 47 30.24 28.14 23.54
N TYR A 48 31.46 28.30 24.04
CA TYR A 48 32.65 28.37 23.19
C TYR A 48 33.87 27.76 23.85
N HIS A 49 34.78 27.26 23.02
CA HIS A 49 36.13 26.93 23.46
C HIS A 49 37.04 28.14 23.33
N TYR A 50 38.05 28.18 24.19
CA TYR A 50 39.07 29.19 24.10
C TYR A 50 40.46 28.71 24.53
N ASN A 51 41.51 29.34 24.01
CA ASN A 51 42.85 29.36 24.54
C ASN A 51 43.19 30.79 24.96
N ALA A 52 43.68 30.97 26.16
CA ALA A 52 44.09 32.27 26.67
C ALA A 52 45.61 32.31 26.90
N THR A 53 46.24 33.30 26.27
CA THR A 53 47.70 33.49 26.27
C THR A 53 48.07 34.92 26.61
N PHE A 54 49.27 35.11 27.08
CA PHE A 54 49.92 36.41 27.09
C PHE A 54 50.34 36.83 25.68
N THR A 55 50.78 38.06 25.49
CA THR A 55 51.24 38.59 24.21
C THR A 55 52.52 37.90 23.71
N ASP A 56 53.34 37.29 24.59
CA ASP A 56 54.49 36.47 24.27
C ASP A 56 54.13 35.06 23.85
N GLY A 57 52.83 34.71 23.84
CA GLY A 57 52.32 33.40 23.43
C GLY A 57 52.28 32.36 24.57
N LYS A 58 52.74 32.68 25.79
CA LYS A 58 52.64 31.77 26.91
C LYS A 58 51.19 31.59 27.34
N GLN A 59 50.71 30.33 27.32
CA GLN A 59 49.33 29.97 27.70
C GLN A 59 49.17 29.98 29.23
N PHE A 60 48.13 30.67 29.72
CA PHE A 60 47.78 30.66 31.16
C PHE A 60 46.44 29.95 31.42
N ASP A 61 45.54 29.86 30.44
CA ASP A 61 44.28 29.12 30.58
C ASP A 61 43.82 28.52 29.25
N SER A 62 43.02 27.42 29.32
CA SER A 62 42.44 26.78 28.14
C SER A 62 41.23 25.90 28.52
N SER A 63 40.12 26.14 27.88
CA SER A 63 38.92 25.29 27.98
C SER A 63 39.11 23.93 27.32
N TYR A 64 40.01 23.82 26.34
CA TYR A 64 40.35 22.54 25.71
C TYR A 64 41.08 21.60 26.64
N LYS A 65 41.95 22.13 27.51
CA LYS A 65 42.67 21.30 28.52
C LYS A 65 41.74 20.77 29.62
N ARG A 66 40.64 21.48 29.87
CA ARG A 66 39.60 21.07 30.80
C ARG A 66 38.53 20.20 30.15
N GLU A 67 38.57 20.03 28.82
CA GLU A 67 37.54 19.34 28.03
C GLU A 67 36.12 19.91 28.27
N THR A 68 36.03 21.14 28.73
CA THR A 68 34.79 21.80 29.10
C THR A 68 34.74 23.21 28.49
N PRO A 69 33.87 23.46 27.48
CA PRO A 69 33.71 24.79 26.94
C PRO A 69 33.16 25.76 27.99
N PHE A 70 33.46 27.02 27.81
CA PHE A 70 32.80 28.07 28.59
C PHE A 70 31.33 28.17 28.20
N PHE A 71 30.47 28.39 29.20
CA PHE A 71 29.05 28.66 29.04
C PHE A 71 28.67 29.87 29.87
N GLY A 72 28.03 30.86 29.28
CA GLY A 72 27.58 32.09 29.95
C GLY A 72 26.67 32.97 29.10
N VAL A 73 26.14 34.00 29.71
CA VAL A 73 25.33 35.03 29.05
C VAL A 73 26.24 36.23 28.75
N VAL A 74 26.21 36.67 27.51
CA VAL A 74 27.00 37.83 27.06
C VAL A 74 26.51 39.11 27.74
N GLY A 75 27.42 39.93 28.23
CA GLY A 75 27.13 41.22 28.88
C GLY A 75 26.70 41.14 30.35
N GLN A 76 26.68 39.92 30.97
CA GLN A 76 26.33 39.77 32.39
C GLN A 76 27.50 39.72 33.34
N GLY A 77 28.72 40.03 32.89
CA GLY A 77 29.91 40.15 33.72
C GLY A 77 30.39 38.81 34.32
N ARG A 78 30.03 37.68 33.74
CA ARG A 78 30.55 36.33 34.11
C ARG A 78 31.97 36.10 33.61
N GLN A 79 32.46 36.96 32.76
CA GLN A 79 33.78 36.97 32.16
C GLN A 79 34.27 38.42 32.03
N ILE A 80 35.52 38.62 31.66
CA ILE A 80 36.10 39.96 31.48
C ILE A 80 35.40 40.69 30.33
N ALA A 81 35.22 42.03 30.50
CA ALA A 81 34.48 42.86 29.56
C ALA A 81 35.02 42.78 28.11
N GLY A 82 36.30 42.61 27.93
CA GLY A 82 36.91 42.46 26.61
C GLY A 82 36.50 41.17 25.88
N VAL A 83 36.26 40.08 26.60
CA VAL A 83 35.77 38.82 26.00
C VAL A 83 34.29 38.96 25.66
N ASP A 84 33.45 39.56 26.56
CA ASP A 84 32.05 39.86 26.26
C ASP A 84 31.91 40.69 24.97
N LYS A 85 32.71 41.75 24.83
CA LYS A 85 32.77 42.53 23.59
C LYS A 85 33.26 41.69 22.39
N GLY A 86 34.24 40.87 22.60
CA GLY A 86 34.89 40.07 21.56
C GLY A 86 34.04 38.96 20.98
N VAL A 87 33.06 38.40 21.75
CA VAL A 87 32.16 37.35 21.27
C VAL A 87 30.94 37.92 20.51
N VAL A 88 30.57 39.18 20.72
CA VAL A 88 29.46 39.82 19.97
C VAL A 88 29.75 39.81 18.48
N GLY A 89 28.73 39.48 17.66
CA GLY A 89 28.85 39.34 16.20
C GLY A 89 29.60 38.07 15.75
N MET A 90 29.92 37.12 16.66
CA MET A 90 30.42 35.80 16.25
C MET A 90 29.30 34.95 15.63
N CYS A 91 29.66 34.17 14.61
CA CYS A 91 28.83 33.12 14.04
C CYS A 91 29.22 31.74 14.62
N ILE A 92 28.30 30.78 14.58
CA ILE A 92 28.61 29.39 14.94
C ILE A 92 29.77 28.87 14.07
N ASN A 93 30.71 28.15 14.70
CA ASN A 93 31.94 27.67 14.09
C ASN A 93 32.92 28.75 13.66
N GLU A 94 32.66 30.03 14.00
CA GLU A 94 33.66 31.08 13.81
C GLU A 94 34.79 30.92 14.79
N ARG A 95 36.03 31.19 14.32
CA ARG A 95 37.20 31.34 15.17
C ARG A 95 37.76 32.75 15.02
N ARG A 96 37.97 33.37 16.16
CA ARG A 96 38.59 34.70 16.19
C ARG A 96 39.59 34.83 17.34
N LYS A 97 40.60 35.59 17.05
CA LYS A 97 41.58 35.98 18.08
C LYS A 97 41.27 37.38 18.52
N ILE A 98 41.13 37.59 19.82
CA ILE A 98 40.90 38.92 20.38
C ILE A 98 42.08 39.30 21.29
N THR A 99 42.57 40.50 21.15
CA THR A 99 43.57 41.09 22.04
C THR A 99 42.84 42.08 22.96
N VAL A 100 42.93 41.83 24.25
CA VAL A 100 42.17 42.50 25.31
C VAL A 100 43.10 43.38 26.12
N PRO A 101 42.94 44.69 26.14
CA PRO A 101 43.76 45.58 26.94
C PRO A 101 43.45 45.41 28.45
N PRO A 102 44.38 45.80 29.35
CA PRO A 102 44.23 45.54 30.78
C PRO A 102 42.94 46.06 31.42
N HIS A 103 42.48 47.24 31.04
CA HIS A 103 41.25 47.89 31.58
C HIS A 103 39.95 47.17 31.19
N LEU A 104 39.97 46.32 30.15
CA LEU A 104 38.87 45.44 29.75
C LEU A 104 39.09 43.98 30.19
N ALA A 105 40.19 43.75 30.93
CA ALA A 105 40.57 42.44 31.49
C ALA A 105 40.61 42.51 33.04
N TYR A 106 41.77 42.36 33.64
CA TYR A 106 41.93 42.37 35.12
C TYR A 106 42.56 43.66 35.68
N GLY A 107 42.85 44.63 34.81
CA GLY A 107 43.32 45.97 35.17
C GLY A 107 44.64 45.99 35.95
N SER A 108 44.78 47.04 36.77
CA SER A 108 45.99 47.23 37.59
C SER A 108 46.13 46.26 38.78
N GLN A 109 45.11 45.43 39.02
CA GLN A 109 45.17 44.42 40.10
C GLN A 109 45.66 43.05 39.63
N GLY A 110 45.55 42.77 38.33
CA GLY A 110 45.82 41.41 37.82
C GLY A 110 44.86 40.36 38.36
N ALA A 111 45.21 39.07 38.26
CA ALA A 111 44.41 37.98 38.82
C ALA A 111 45.31 36.87 39.42
N GLY A 112 45.25 36.75 40.74
CA GLY A 112 46.05 35.78 41.51
C GLY A 112 47.55 35.90 41.19
N ASP A 113 48.24 34.77 41.30
CA ASP A 113 49.68 34.66 40.93
C ASP A 113 49.88 34.42 39.42
N THR A 114 48.81 34.30 38.65
CA THR A 114 48.88 33.87 37.25
C THR A 114 48.91 35.06 36.27
N ILE A 115 48.13 36.11 36.55
CA ILE A 115 48.00 37.26 35.64
C ILE A 115 48.54 38.50 36.31
N PRO A 116 49.72 39.03 35.89
CA PRO A 116 50.29 40.23 36.45
C PRO A 116 49.40 41.46 36.23
N PRO A 117 49.58 42.54 37.08
CA PRO A 117 48.98 43.85 36.86
C PRO A 117 49.26 44.41 35.47
N ASP A 118 48.26 45.16 34.92
CA ASP A 118 48.35 45.88 33.63
C ASP A 118 48.75 45.02 32.43
N THR A 119 48.31 43.75 32.45
CA THR A 119 48.68 42.74 31.43
C THR A 119 47.61 42.72 30.32
N THR A 120 48.06 42.83 29.06
CA THR A 120 47.27 42.58 27.87
C THR A 120 47.15 41.08 27.63
N LEU A 121 45.91 40.61 27.38
CA LEU A 121 45.60 39.21 27.20
C LEU A 121 45.14 38.94 25.76
N VAL A 122 45.42 37.73 25.29
CA VAL A 122 45.02 37.25 23.97
C VAL A 122 44.15 36.02 24.13
N PHE A 123 42.93 36.02 23.57
CA PHE A 123 42.02 34.90 23.58
C PHE A 123 41.79 34.43 22.16
N ASP A 124 41.97 33.15 21.93
CA ASP A 124 41.57 32.47 20.68
C ASP A 124 40.28 31.74 20.95
N LEU A 125 39.18 32.22 20.37
CA LEU A 125 37.80 31.80 20.62
C LEU A 125 37.28 30.93 19.49
N HIS A 126 36.53 29.88 19.82
CA HIS A 126 35.77 29.03 18.88
C HIS A 126 34.33 28.88 19.36
N LEU A 127 33.37 29.52 18.70
CA LEU A 127 31.96 29.50 19.07
C LEU A 127 31.29 28.19 18.64
N LEU A 128 30.67 27.50 19.62
CA LEU A 128 30.02 26.20 19.43
C LEU A 128 28.51 26.31 19.45
N ASP A 129 27.96 27.20 20.28
CA ASP A 129 26.51 27.30 20.48
C ASP A 129 26.07 28.72 20.83
N ILE A 130 24.84 29.03 20.46
CA ILE A 130 24.19 30.32 20.72
C ILE A 130 22.68 30.14 20.82
N PHE A 131 22.07 30.60 21.90
CA PHE A 131 20.61 30.67 22.05
C PHE A 131 20.19 31.80 22.95
N ASN A 132 18.89 32.14 22.90
CA ASN A 132 18.26 33.10 23.80
C ASN A 132 17.02 32.44 24.45
N ARG A 133 16.64 32.91 25.65
CA ARG A 133 15.45 32.37 26.35
C ARG A 133 14.13 32.67 25.61
N ALA A 134 14.12 33.64 24.70
CA ALA A 134 12.96 33.96 23.85
C ALA A 134 12.92 33.12 22.56
N ASP A 135 13.93 32.27 22.29
CA ASP A 135 13.97 31.46 21.09
C ASP A 135 12.86 30.40 21.11
N GLN A 136 12.27 30.17 19.97
CA GLN A 136 11.30 29.11 19.71
C GLN A 136 11.93 28.08 18.81
N VAL A 137 11.28 26.92 18.64
CA VAL A 137 11.70 25.93 17.65
C VAL A 137 11.67 26.59 16.26
N GLN A 138 12.83 26.62 15.62
CA GLN A 138 12.90 27.09 14.24
C GLN A 138 12.68 25.89 13.33
N THR A 139 11.72 25.99 12.42
CA THR A 139 11.39 24.92 11.48
C THR A 139 11.60 25.40 10.04
N ARG A 140 12.17 24.53 9.22
CA ARG A 140 12.32 24.76 7.79
C ARG A 140 12.01 23.49 7.02
N VAL A 141 11.03 23.53 6.12
CA VAL A 141 10.73 22.43 5.21
C VAL A 141 11.85 22.29 4.19
N ILE A 142 12.50 21.11 4.17
CA ILE A 142 13.52 20.75 3.18
C ILE A 142 12.88 20.12 1.95
N LYS A 143 11.92 19.21 2.18
CA LYS A 143 11.14 18.53 1.14
C LYS A 143 9.68 18.49 1.56
N SER A 144 8.80 19.04 0.73
CA SER A 144 7.35 18.96 0.92
C SER A 144 6.74 17.81 0.16
N THR A 145 5.58 17.32 0.62
CA THR A 145 4.77 16.32 -0.06
C THR A 145 3.69 17.00 -0.89
N LYS A 146 3.47 16.58 -2.14
CA LYS A 146 2.52 17.22 -3.06
C LYS A 146 1.05 17.05 -2.63
N ASN A 147 0.70 15.92 -2.03
CA ASN A 147 -0.67 15.57 -1.64
C ASN A 147 -0.71 15.26 -0.15
N CYS A 148 -0.77 16.31 0.68
CA CYS A 148 -0.95 16.17 2.12
C CYS A 148 -2.45 16.16 2.45
N THR A 149 -3.04 15.00 2.59
CA THR A 149 -4.45 14.85 3.00
C THR A 149 -4.62 14.89 4.51
N ARG A 150 -3.57 14.56 5.27
CA ARG A 150 -3.53 14.55 6.72
C ARG A 150 -2.16 14.97 7.22
N SER A 151 -2.13 15.83 8.22
CA SER A 151 -0.92 16.26 8.91
C SER A 151 -0.94 15.84 10.37
N VAL A 152 0.24 15.79 10.99
CA VAL A 152 0.42 15.41 12.40
C VAL A 152 -0.36 16.34 13.33
N MET A 153 -1.14 15.74 14.22
CA MET A 153 -1.85 16.38 15.32
C MET A 153 -1.41 15.78 16.67
N ARG A 154 -1.83 16.41 17.75
CA ARG A 154 -1.63 15.82 19.10
C ARG A 154 -2.35 14.48 19.22
N THR A 155 -1.78 13.57 19.97
CA THR A 155 -2.22 12.18 20.18
C THR A 155 -2.04 11.25 18.98
N ASP A 156 -1.47 11.73 17.88
CA ASP A 156 -1.12 10.88 16.77
C ASP A 156 0.14 10.04 17.09
N PHE A 157 0.10 8.79 16.65
CA PHE A 157 1.30 7.99 16.49
C PHE A 157 2.06 8.49 15.26
N VAL A 158 3.38 8.61 15.40
CA VAL A 158 4.30 9.02 14.35
C VAL A 158 5.48 8.05 14.29
N ARG A 159 5.88 7.71 13.07
CA ARG A 159 7.11 6.96 12.77
C ARG A 159 7.99 7.82 11.90
N PHE A 160 9.24 7.99 12.28
CA PHE A 160 10.15 8.87 11.57
C PHE A 160 11.60 8.42 11.60
N HIS A 161 12.33 8.82 10.57
CA HIS A 161 13.78 8.82 10.57
C HIS A 161 14.33 10.20 10.90
N PHE A 162 15.50 10.24 11.55
CA PHE A 162 16.16 11.49 11.84
C PHE A 162 17.69 11.39 11.84
N ASN A 163 18.34 12.52 11.58
CA ASN A 163 19.72 12.82 11.92
C ASN A 163 19.74 13.92 12.96
N GLY A 164 20.39 13.68 14.09
CA GLY A 164 20.55 14.63 15.19
C GLY A 164 21.99 15.12 15.29
N THR A 165 22.14 16.45 15.26
CA THR A 165 23.45 17.12 15.45
C THR A 165 23.35 18.23 16.46
N LEU A 166 24.48 18.59 17.09
CA LEU A 166 24.64 19.85 17.79
C LEU A 166 24.67 21.00 16.78
N LEU A 167 24.54 22.24 17.26
CA LEU A 167 24.51 23.41 16.38
C LEU A 167 25.83 23.61 15.62
N ASP A 168 26.97 23.14 16.18
CA ASP A 168 28.28 23.13 15.53
C ASP A 168 28.45 22.05 14.45
N GLY A 169 27.44 21.17 14.27
CA GLY A 169 27.43 20.06 13.33
C GLY A 169 27.93 18.72 13.92
N THR A 170 28.30 18.68 15.19
CA THR A 170 28.68 17.41 15.84
C THR A 170 27.49 16.49 15.94
N LYS A 171 27.56 15.31 15.33
CA LYS A 171 26.50 14.30 15.36
C LYS A 171 26.40 13.66 16.74
N PHE A 172 25.20 13.59 17.32
CA PHE A 172 24.95 12.91 18.58
C PHE A 172 24.10 11.63 18.41
N ASP A 173 23.21 11.57 17.44
CA ASP A 173 22.39 10.38 17.18
C ASP A 173 21.84 10.38 15.74
N SER A 174 21.51 9.19 15.24
CA SER A 174 20.81 9.01 13.96
C SER A 174 20.08 7.66 13.91
N SER A 175 18.82 7.69 13.55
CA SER A 175 18.01 6.49 13.31
C SER A 175 18.51 5.69 12.09
N TYR A 176 19.16 6.36 11.14
CA TYR A 176 19.75 5.71 9.95
C TYR A 176 20.95 4.82 10.31
N ASP A 177 21.74 5.18 11.35
CA ASP A 177 22.86 4.36 11.78
C ASP A 177 22.41 3.04 12.39
N ARG A 178 21.21 3.03 12.97
CA ARG A 178 20.59 1.84 13.57
C ARG A 178 19.72 1.06 12.59
N TRP A 179 19.50 1.58 11.37
CA TRP A 179 18.56 1.02 10.41
C TRP A 179 17.16 0.80 10.98
N GLN A 180 16.77 1.66 11.92
CA GLN A 180 15.51 1.56 12.64
C GLN A 180 14.88 2.94 12.81
N THR A 181 13.62 3.06 12.46
CA THR A 181 12.81 4.26 12.70
C THR A 181 12.62 4.52 14.19
N GLN A 182 12.29 5.74 14.54
CA GLN A 182 11.80 6.12 15.85
C GLN A 182 10.27 6.20 15.81
N ASP A 183 9.63 5.51 16.76
CA ASP A 183 8.18 5.52 16.92
C ASP A 183 7.82 6.30 18.18
N SER A 184 6.75 7.12 18.12
CA SER A 184 6.28 7.89 19.28
C SER A 184 4.83 8.31 19.14
N VAL A 185 4.23 8.76 20.25
CA VAL A 185 2.91 9.42 20.26
C VAL A 185 3.13 10.89 20.62
N VAL A 186 2.64 11.80 19.76
CA VAL A 186 2.85 13.24 19.94
C VAL A 186 1.99 13.79 21.08
N GLY A 187 2.63 14.47 22.04
CA GLY A 187 1.95 15.08 23.18
C GLY A 187 1.87 14.24 24.43
N GLU A 188 2.41 13.02 24.42
CA GLU A 188 2.48 12.11 25.59
C GLU A 188 3.76 12.31 26.43
N GLY A 189 4.64 13.22 26.00
CA GLY A 189 5.89 13.51 26.72
C GLY A 189 7.02 12.51 26.54
N TRP A 190 6.92 11.62 25.55
CA TRP A 190 7.98 10.69 25.18
C TRP A 190 9.08 11.34 24.36
N LEU A 191 8.77 12.45 23.68
CA LEU A 191 9.72 13.26 22.93
C LEU A 191 10.06 14.54 23.68
N ILE A 192 11.20 15.14 23.38
CA ILE A 192 11.52 16.49 23.83
C ILE A 192 10.48 17.47 23.25
N LYS A 193 10.14 18.52 24.03
CA LYS A 193 9.09 19.48 23.64
C LYS A 193 9.31 20.08 22.25
N GLY A 194 10.56 20.39 21.92
CA GLY A 194 10.90 20.96 20.62
C GLY A 194 10.62 20.03 19.44
N LEU A 195 10.77 18.72 19.59
CA LEU A 195 10.35 17.75 18.57
C LEU A 195 8.84 17.63 18.48
N GLU A 196 8.13 17.59 19.62
CA GLU A 196 6.66 17.57 19.62
C GLU A 196 6.07 18.79 18.88
N GLU A 197 6.61 19.99 19.16
CA GLU A 197 6.20 21.22 18.49
C GLU A 197 6.56 21.21 17.00
N GLY A 198 7.74 20.73 16.65
CA GLY A 198 8.23 20.69 15.27
C GLY A 198 7.50 19.69 14.38
N LEU A 199 7.05 18.55 14.95
CA LEU A 199 6.30 17.51 14.25
C LEU A 199 4.88 17.97 13.87
N LEU A 200 4.25 18.83 14.65
CA LEU A 200 2.89 19.29 14.36
C LEU A 200 2.78 19.88 12.94
N GLY A 201 1.73 19.46 12.23
CA GLY A 201 1.47 19.88 10.87
C GLY A 201 2.42 19.29 9.82
N MET A 202 3.28 18.31 10.16
CA MET A 202 4.05 17.55 9.17
C MET A 202 3.16 16.56 8.40
N CYS A 203 3.50 16.35 7.14
CA CYS A 203 2.88 15.32 6.29
C CYS A 203 3.82 14.13 6.11
N VAL A 204 3.28 12.95 5.89
CA VAL A 204 4.09 11.76 5.55
C VAL A 204 4.90 12.01 4.28
N GLY A 205 6.18 11.63 4.30
CA GLY A 205 7.16 11.89 3.23
C GLY A 205 7.77 13.29 3.25
N GLU A 206 7.36 14.17 4.18
CA GLU A 206 7.96 15.48 4.38
C GLU A 206 9.28 15.38 5.14
N ILE A 207 10.26 16.22 4.74
CA ILE A 207 11.52 16.37 5.47
C ILE A 207 11.57 17.78 6.03
N ARG A 208 11.71 17.88 7.35
CA ARG A 208 11.91 19.16 8.06
C ARG A 208 13.24 19.21 8.79
N HIS A 209 13.79 20.40 8.80
CA HIS A 209 14.94 20.80 9.61
C HIS A 209 14.46 21.57 10.83
N PHE A 210 14.85 21.16 12.02
CA PHE A 210 14.53 21.79 13.30
C PHE A 210 15.80 22.32 13.97
N VAL A 211 15.72 23.54 14.52
CA VAL A 211 16.70 24.03 15.49
C VAL A 211 15.97 24.24 16.81
N ILE A 212 16.34 23.48 17.82
CA ILE A 212 15.64 23.35 19.10
C ILE A 212 16.52 23.93 20.22
N PRO A 213 16.09 25.03 20.88
CA PRO A 213 16.86 25.60 21.98
C PRO A 213 16.90 24.64 23.18
N PRO A 214 17.93 24.71 24.05
CA PRO A 214 18.15 23.75 25.12
C PRO A 214 16.98 23.55 26.07
N PHE A 215 16.24 24.60 26.42
CA PHE A 215 15.10 24.54 27.34
C PHE A 215 13.85 23.84 26.75
N LEU A 216 13.83 23.60 25.44
CA LEU A 216 12.84 22.75 24.76
C LEU A 216 13.42 21.37 24.39
N ALA A 217 14.66 21.10 24.80
CA ALA A 217 15.41 19.86 24.61
C ALA A 217 15.80 19.23 25.94
N PHE A 218 17.09 19.01 26.21
CA PHE A 218 17.60 18.38 27.43
C PHE A 218 18.07 19.38 28.50
N GLY A 219 17.92 20.67 28.26
CA GLY A 219 18.15 21.72 29.25
C GLY A 219 19.57 21.80 29.82
N GLU A 220 19.64 22.15 31.11
CA GLU A 220 20.90 22.36 31.83
C GLU A 220 21.70 21.10 32.08
N LYS A 221 21.07 19.93 31.98
CA LYS A 221 21.74 18.65 32.31
C LYS A 221 22.37 18.01 31.07
N GLY A 222 21.86 18.31 29.85
CA GLY A 222 22.21 17.54 28.67
C GLY A 222 21.71 16.10 28.76
N TYR A 223 22.26 15.22 27.93
CA TYR A 223 21.88 13.80 27.90
C TYR A 223 23.06 12.91 27.48
N GLY A 224 23.36 11.92 28.29
CA GLY A 224 24.50 11.03 28.07
C GLY A 224 25.85 11.77 28.03
N LYS A 225 26.74 11.29 27.18
CA LYS A 225 28.02 11.96 26.87
C LYS A 225 27.95 12.77 25.59
N GLU A 226 26.94 12.47 24.75
CA GLU A 226 26.81 12.95 23.40
C GLU A 226 26.15 14.34 23.33
N ILE A 227 25.26 14.63 24.29
CA ILE A 227 24.56 15.93 24.35
C ILE A 227 25.00 16.68 25.61
N PRO A 228 25.86 17.67 25.44
CA PRO A 228 26.37 18.43 26.59
C PRO A 228 25.27 19.32 27.20
N PRO A 229 25.47 19.78 28.47
CA PRO A 229 24.62 20.77 29.07
C PRO A 229 24.39 22.00 28.18
N HIS A 230 23.18 22.51 28.20
CA HIS A 230 22.78 23.73 27.47
C HIS A 230 23.02 23.65 25.95
N ALA A 231 22.94 22.46 25.35
CA ALA A 231 23.14 22.30 23.91
C ALA A 231 21.86 22.59 23.13
N THR A 232 21.97 23.43 22.11
CA THR A 232 20.97 23.58 21.04
C THR A 232 21.06 22.37 20.13
N LEU A 233 19.92 21.74 19.82
CA LEU A 233 19.86 20.55 18.99
C LEU A 233 19.34 20.86 17.61
N VAL A 234 19.87 20.19 16.62
CA VAL A 234 19.44 20.25 15.23
C VAL A 234 18.99 18.87 14.79
N TYR A 235 17.79 18.78 14.23
CA TYR A 235 17.25 17.55 13.66
C TYR A 235 16.87 17.77 12.20
N ASP A 236 17.32 16.83 11.35
CA ASP A 236 16.74 16.63 10.02
C ASP A 236 15.86 15.38 10.11
N LEU A 237 14.54 15.55 9.98
CA LEU A 237 13.56 14.51 10.26
C LEU A 237 12.70 14.23 9.03
N LEU A 238 12.56 12.95 8.67
CA LEU A 238 11.64 12.42 7.64
C LEU A 238 10.49 11.69 8.33
N LEU A 239 9.26 12.15 8.12
CA LEU A 239 8.06 11.45 8.61
C LEU A 239 7.69 10.30 7.66
N GLU A 240 7.69 9.06 8.18
CA GLU A 240 7.42 7.83 7.43
C GLU A 240 5.97 7.35 7.55
N ASP A 241 5.38 7.46 8.74
CA ASP A 241 4.03 6.97 9.02
C ASP A 241 3.31 7.84 10.05
N LEU A 242 1.99 7.85 9.98
CA LEU A 242 1.11 8.71 10.76
C LEU A 242 -0.28 8.11 10.90
N HIS A 243 -0.75 7.90 12.13
CA HIS A 243 -2.14 7.49 12.40
C HIS A 243 -2.60 7.90 13.80
N ASN A 244 -3.93 7.87 14.01
CA ASN A 244 -4.55 7.99 15.31
C ASN A 244 -5.34 6.71 15.64
N PRO A 245 -5.38 6.26 16.90
CA PRO A 245 -6.21 5.10 17.28
C PRO A 245 -7.72 5.26 17.00
N LYS A 246 -8.17 6.48 16.71
CA LYS A 246 -9.57 6.79 16.40
C LYS A 246 -9.84 6.97 14.91
N ASP A 247 -8.82 6.81 14.06
CA ASP A 247 -9.01 6.94 12.62
C ASP A 247 -9.85 5.78 12.09
N ASP A 248 -10.78 6.10 11.21
CA ASP A 248 -11.48 5.12 10.38
C ASP A 248 -10.71 4.86 9.08
N ILE A 249 -11.20 3.89 8.28
CA ILE A 249 -10.70 3.74 6.91
C ILE A 249 -11.01 4.98 6.10
N THR A 250 -10.13 5.29 5.16
CA THR A 250 -10.41 6.29 4.12
C THR A 250 -10.55 5.57 2.78
N VAL A 251 -11.65 5.82 2.08
CA VAL A 251 -11.91 5.26 0.75
C VAL A 251 -11.89 6.38 -0.28
N GLU A 252 -10.98 6.28 -1.23
CA GLU A 252 -10.90 7.15 -2.40
C GLU A 252 -11.32 6.34 -3.62
N ILE A 253 -12.39 6.76 -4.29
CA ILE A 253 -12.87 6.12 -5.52
C ILE A 253 -12.03 6.66 -6.67
N LEU A 254 -11.31 5.78 -7.37
CA LEU A 254 -10.43 6.14 -8.48
C LEU A 254 -11.15 6.05 -9.83
N ASP A 255 -11.99 5.02 -9.99
CA ASP A 255 -12.76 4.79 -11.20
C ASP A 255 -13.98 3.92 -10.89
N VAL A 256 -15.14 4.25 -11.50
CA VAL A 256 -16.37 3.46 -11.39
C VAL A 256 -16.94 3.26 -12.80
N PRO A 257 -17.04 2.01 -13.28
CA PRO A 257 -17.69 1.71 -14.54
C PRO A 257 -19.18 2.03 -14.51
N GLU A 258 -19.69 2.58 -15.58
CA GLU A 258 -21.14 2.77 -15.78
C GLU A 258 -21.66 1.81 -16.87
N PRO A 259 -22.81 1.16 -16.64
CA PRO A 259 -23.66 1.24 -15.47
C PRO A 259 -23.22 0.32 -14.31
N CYS A 260 -23.24 0.82 -13.07
CA CYS A 260 -23.12 -0.04 -11.88
C CYS A 260 -24.46 -0.72 -11.61
N ARG A 261 -24.63 -1.96 -12.10
CA ARG A 261 -25.90 -2.70 -11.98
C ARG A 261 -26.23 -3.10 -10.55
N ARG A 262 -25.21 -3.45 -9.74
CA ARG A 262 -25.34 -3.90 -8.36
C ARG A 262 -24.09 -3.48 -7.58
N LYS A 263 -24.29 -3.10 -6.34
CA LYS A 263 -23.21 -2.87 -5.37
C LYS A 263 -23.04 -4.07 -4.48
N SER A 264 -21.79 -4.34 -4.09
CA SER A 264 -21.48 -5.44 -3.17
C SER A 264 -22.10 -5.23 -1.79
N VAL A 265 -22.46 -6.33 -1.16
CA VAL A 265 -23.03 -6.38 0.20
C VAL A 265 -22.32 -7.43 1.04
N THR A 266 -22.52 -7.38 2.36
CA THR A 266 -22.05 -8.43 3.27
C THR A 266 -22.54 -9.81 2.83
N GLY A 267 -21.64 -10.78 2.80
CA GLY A 267 -21.89 -12.15 2.36
C GLY A 267 -21.66 -12.40 0.88
N ASP A 268 -21.36 -11.36 0.08
CA ASP A 268 -20.90 -11.57 -1.28
C ASP A 268 -19.50 -12.18 -1.29
N TYR A 269 -19.27 -13.10 -2.20
CA TYR A 269 -17.95 -13.60 -2.56
C TYR A 269 -17.36 -12.71 -3.64
N ILE A 270 -16.21 -12.09 -3.39
CA ILE A 270 -15.58 -11.12 -4.28
C ILE A 270 -14.23 -11.61 -4.77
N ARG A 271 -13.93 -11.33 -6.05
CA ARG A 271 -12.61 -11.51 -6.67
C ARG A 271 -12.06 -10.15 -7.06
N TYR A 272 -10.86 -9.85 -6.63
CA TYR A 272 -10.22 -8.57 -6.91
C TYR A 272 -8.71 -8.68 -7.02
N HIS A 273 -8.12 -7.77 -7.78
CA HIS A 273 -6.70 -7.50 -7.72
C HIS A 273 -6.42 -6.37 -6.73
N TYR A 274 -5.25 -6.42 -6.13
CA TYR A 274 -4.78 -5.35 -5.27
C TYR A 274 -3.29 -5.09 -5.39
N ASN A 275 -2.91 -3.86 -5.05
CA ASN A 275 -1.54 -3.46 -4.78
C ASN A 275 -1.49 -2.86 -3.38
N GLY A 276 -0.75 -3.50 -2.47
CA GLY A 276 -0.60 -3.09 -1.07
C GLY A 276 0.69 -2.31 -0.86
N THR A 277 0.57 -1.08 -0.36
CA THR A 277 1.70 -0.18 -0.09
C THR A 277 1.60 0.43 1.31
N PHE A 278 2.73 0.90 1.84
CA PHE A 278 2.76 1.81 2.97
C PHE A 278 2.48 3.25 2.54
N LEU A 279 2.27 4.17 3.49
CA LEU A 279 2.05 5.59 3.20
C LEU A 279 3.22 6.24 2.46
N ASN A 280 4.44 5.76 2.63
CA ASN A 280 5.63 6.22 1.91
C ASN A 280 5.72 5.69 0.46
N GLY A 281 4.75 4.85 0.04
CA GLY A 281 4.66 4.29 -1.31
C GLY A 281 5.44 2.99 -1.53
N VAL A 282 6.10 2.45 -0.51
CA VAL A 282 6.80 1.16 -0.61
C VAL A 282 5.77 0.03 -0.67
N THR A 283 5.86 -0.81 -1.72
CA THR A 283 4.98 -1.97 -1.90
C THR A 283 5.43 -3.12 -0.99
N PHE A 284 4.50 -3.70 -0.22
CA PHE A 284 4.74 -4.87 0.59
C PHE A 284 4.13 -6.14 0.00
N ASP A 285 3.03 -6.05 -0.76
CA ASP A 285 2.40 -7.18 -1.44
C ASP A 285 1.56 -6.74 -2.64
N THR A 286 1.41 -7.64 -3.63
CA THR A 286 0.57 -7.39 -4.80
C THR A 286 0.08 -8.70 -5.43
N SER A 287 -1.20 -8.77 -5.74
CA SER A 287 -1.82 -9.91 -6.42
C SER A 287 -1.39 -10.04 -7.89
N TYR A 288 -0.97 -8.94 -8.51
CA TYR A 288 -0.53 -8.92 -9.91
C TYR A 288 0.74 -9.75 -10.15
N GLN A 289 1.67 -9.79 -9.18
CA GLN A 289 2.88 -10.64 -9.29
C GLN A 289 2.56 -12.13 -9.27
N ARG A 290 1.44 -12.51 -8.65
CA ARG A 290 0.98 -13.90 -8.58
C ARG A 290 0.12 -14.31 -9.78
N ASN A 291 -0.21 -13.37 -10.68
CA ASN A 291 -1.17 -13.55 -11.78
C ASN A 291 -2.50 -14.21 -11.33
N SER A 292 -2.93 -13.90 -10.11
CA SER A 292 -4.11 -14.49 -9.49
C SER A 292 -4.84 -13.45 -8.68
N THR A 293 -6.15 -13.38 -8.81
CA THR A 293 -7.01 -12.56 -7.96
C THR A 293 -6.93 -13.03 -6.50
N TYR A 294 -7.18 -12.12 -5.58
CA TYR A 294 -7.51 -12.48 -4.21
C TYR A 294 -9.03 -12.62 -4.09
N ASN A 295 -9.45 -13.71 -3.46
CA ASN A 295 -10.86 -14.09 -3.39
C ASN A 295 -11.28 -14.24 -1.93
N THR A 296 -12.42 -13.66 -1.54
CA THR A 296 -12.91 -13.71 -0.16
C THR A 296 -14.40 -13.41 -0.07
N TYR A 297 -15.02 -13.70 1.08
CA TYR A 297 -16.35 -13.21 1.43
C TYR A 297 -16.24 -11.86 2.14
N ILE A 298 -17.11 -10.93 1.77
CA ILE A 298 -17.17 -9.57 2.32
C ILE A 298 -17.91 -9.58 3.67
N GLY A 299 -17.36 -8.90 4.68
CA GLY A 299 -18.01 -8.61 5.95
C GLY A 299 -18.15 -9.81 6.89
N LEU A 300 -17.44 -10.92 6.61
CA LEU A 300 -17.48 -12.14 7.43
C LEU A 300 -16.20 -12.38 8.24
N GLY A 301 -15.25 -11.45 8.23
CA GLY A 301 -14.02 -11.53 9.02
C GLY A 301 -12.95 -12.47 8.45
N TYR A 302 -13.04 -12.82 7.17
CA TYR A 302 -11.99 -13.60 6.49
C TYR A 302 -10.76 -12.78 6.12
N VAL A 303 -10.89 -11.46 6.10
CA VAL A 303 -9.82 -10.49 5.84
C VAL A 303 -9.76 -9.48 6.98
N ILE A 304 -8.71 -8.64 7.00
CA ILE A 304 -8.57 -7.56 7.98
C ILE A 304 -9.78 -6.62 7.94
N SER A 305 -10.18 -6.10 9.11
CA SER A 305 -11.43 -5.31 9.27
C SER A 305 -11.53 -4.13 8.32
N GLY A 306 -10.42 -3.45 8.06
CA GLY A 306 -10.39 -2.33 7.11
C GLY A 306 -10.69 -2.74 5.67
N MET A 307 -10.30 -3.97 5.27
CA MET A 307 -10.63 -4.52 3.96
C MET A 307 -12.12 -4.92 3.90
N ASP A 308 -12.62 -5.62 4.94
CA ASP A 308 -14.03 -6.00 5.03
C ASP A 308 -14.98 -4.78 4.93
N GLN A 309 -14.58 -3.65 5.54
CA GLN A 309 -15.33 -2.40 5.44
C GLN A 309 -15.14 -1.73 4.06
N GLY A 310 -13.90 -1.68 3.58
CA GLY A 310 -13.55 -0.98 2.35
C GLY A 310 -14.09 -1.63 1.07
N LEU A 311 -14.41 -2.93 1.10
CA LEU A 311 -15.01 -3.67 -0.02
C LEU A 311 -16.54 -3.58 -0.05
N GLN A 312 -17.19 -2.96 0.93
CA GLN A 312 -18.63 -2.71 0.90
C GLN A 312 -19.01 -1.69 -0.17
N GLY A 313 -20.11 -1.93 -0.86
CA GLY A 313 -20.68 -1.00 -1.82
C GLY A 313 -19.85 -0.78 -3.08
N VAL A 314 -18.95 -1.73 -3.46
CA VAL A 314 -18.20 -1.69 -4.72
C VAL A 314 -19.05 -2.12 -5.91
N CYS A 315 -18.71 -1.61 -7.09
CA CYS A 315 -19.22 -2.08 -8.38
C CYS A 315 -18.21 -3.05 -9.03
N VAL A 316 -18.68 -3.92 -9.91
CA VAL A 316 -17.79 -4.73 -10.78
C VAL A 316 -16.96 -3.79 -11.65
N GLY A 317 -15.65 -4.04 -11.76
CA GLY A 317 -14.71 -3.19 -12.49
C GLY A 317 -14.26 -1.93 -11.75
N GLU A 318 -14.82 -1.64 -10.58
CA GLU A 318 -14.46 -0.45 -9.80
C GLU A 318 -13.01 -0.50 -9.33
N ARG A 319 -12.37 0.66 -9.36
CA ARG A 319 -11.06 0.89 -8.77
C ARG A 319 -11.17 1.86 -7.61
N ARG A 320 -10.66 1.47 -6.46
CA ARG A 320 -10.61 2.33 -5.27
C ARG A 320 -9.33 2.15 -4.48
N ARG A 321 -8.97 3.18 -3.76
CA ARG A 321 -7.89 3.15 -2.77
C ARG A 321 -8.50 3.11 -1.38
N ILE A 322 -8.05 2.16 -0.57
CA ILE A 322 -8.46 2.01 0.82
C ILE A 322 -7.22 2.24 1.68
N THR A 323 -7.23 3.30 2.48
CA THR A 323 -6.21 3.55 3.49
C THR A 323 -6.77 3.16 4.85
N MET A 324 -6.06 2.31 5.58
CA MET A 324 -6.54 1.77 6.85
C MET A 324 -5.50 1.91 7.96
N PRO A 325 -5.93 2.38 9.14
CA PRO A 325 -5.08 2.48 10.31
C PRO A 325 -4.75 1.08 10.88
N PRO A 326 -3.68 0.93 11.66
CA PRO A 326 -3.21 -0.37 12.15
C PRO A 326 -4.26 -1.19 12.90
N HIS A 327 -5.11 -0.55 13.71
CA HIS A 327 -6.13 -1.26 14.50
C HIS A 327 -7.25 -1.89 13.65
N LEU A 328 -7.38 -1.47 12.39
CA LEU A 328 -8.26 -2.08 11.38
C LEU A 328 -7.49 -3.00 10.41
N ALA A 329 -6.18 -3.15 10.61
CA ALA A 329 -5.26 -3.96 9.82
C ALA A 329 -4.57 -5.02 10.69
N TYR A 330 -3.25 -4.92 10.89
CA TYR A 330 -2.45 -5.89 11.65
C TYR A 330 -2.01 -5.41 13.05
N GLY A 331 -2.53 -4.30 13.51
CA GLY A 331 -2.32 -3.78 14.87
C GLY A 331 -0.88 -3.41 15.18
N GLN A 332 -0.57 -3.38 16.49
CA GLN A 332 0.76 -3.03 17.00
C GLN A 332 1.83 -4.10 16.72
N GLN A 333 1.42 -5.32 16.43
CA GLN A 333 2.35 -6.42 16.19
C GLN A 333 2.79 -6.54 14.73
N GLY A 334 2.00 -6.01 13.79
CA GLY A 334 2.26 -6.19 12.36
C GLY A 334 2.02 -7.63 11.89
N ALA A 335 2.59 -7.99 10.74
CA ALA A 335 2.46 -9.32 10.17
C ALA A 335 3.77 -9.78 9.51
N GLY A 336 4.25 -10.93 9.95
CA GLY A 336 5.48 -11.54 9.43
C GLY A 336 6.70 -10.63 9.57
N LYS A 337 7.51 -10.56 8.50
CA LYS A 337 8.67 -9.67 8.41
C LYS A 337 8.40 -8.44 7.53
N ASP A 338 7.32 -8.49 6.77
CA ASP A 338 7.06 -7.54 5.69
C ASP A 338 6.18 -6.37 6.14
N ILE A 339 5.33 -6.58 7.16
CA ILE A 339 4.45 -5.54 7.70
C ILE A 339 4.86 -5.21 9.14
N PRO A 340 5.52 -4.08 9.38
CA PRO A 340 5.92 -3.67 10.72
C PRO A 340 4.69 -3.37 11.60
N GLY A 341 4.88 -3.49 12.91
CA GLY A 341 3.84 -3.13 13.87
C GLY A 341 3.42 -1.67 13.72
N SER A 342 2.16 -1.38 13.98
CA SER A 342 1.60 -0.02 13.89
C SER A 342 1.72 0.64 12.51
N ALA A 343 1.78 -0.13 11.42
CA ALA A 343 1.83 0.41 10.07
C ALA A 343 0.43 0.73 9.54
N VAL A 344 0.28 1.90 8.93
CA VAL A 344 -0.87 2.24 8.09
C VAL A 344 -0.70 1.57 6.74
N LEU A 345 -1.74 0.92 6.25
CA LEU A 345 -1.74 0.22 4.97
C LEU A 345 -2.61 0.92 3.95
N VAL A 346 -2.15 0.93 2.71
CA VAL A 346 -2.86 1.48 1.56
C VAL A 346 -3.04 0.36 0.54
N PHE A 347 -4.29 0.07 0.17
CA PHE A 347 -4.61 -0.91 -0.86
C PHE A 347 -5.27 -0.24 -2.05
N ASP A 348 -4.66 -0.34 -3.22
CA ASP A 348 -5.29 -0.01 -4.49
C ASP A 348 -5.99 -1.27 -5.00
N ILE A 349 -7.32 -1.24 -5.02
CA ILE A 349 -8.20 -2.37 -5.35
C ILE A 349 -8.74 -2.21 -6.78
N HIS A 350 -8.79 -3.31 -7.52
CA HIS A 350 -9.52 -3.44 -8.78
C HIS A 350 -10.45 -4.65 -8.68
N VAL A 351 -11.74 -4.40 -8.63
CA VAL A 351 -12.78 -5.43 -8.51
C VAL A 351 -12.97 -6.10 -9.86
N ILE A 352 -12.81 -7.43 -9.91
CA ILE A 352 -13.03 -8.22 -11.11
C ILE A 352 -14.49 -8.63 -11.21
N ASP A 353 -14.99 -9.30 -10.18
CA ASP A 353 -16.40 -9.64 -10.05
C ASP A 353 -16.78 -9.94 -8.59
N PHE A 354 -18.06 -10.06 -8.34
CA PHE A 354 -18.59 -10.59 -7.09
C PHE A 354 -19.98 -11.20 -7.32
N HIS A 355 -20.32 -12.15 -6.46
CA HIS A 355 -21.62 -12.82 -6.48
C HIS A 355 -22.05 -13.19 -5.06
N ASN A 356 -23.37 -13.37 -4.90
CA ASN A 356 -23.90 -13.98 -3.68
C ASN A 356 -24.26 -15.44 -3.95
N PRO A 357 -24.03 -16.37 -3.00
CA PRO A 357 -24.48 -17.76 -3.15
C PRO A 357 -25.99 -17.93 -3.41
N LYS A 358 -26.79 -16.88 -3.20
CA LYS A 358 -28.25 -16.85 -3.44
C LYS A 358 -28.64 -16.16 -4.73
N ASP A 359 -27.67 -15.65 -5.50
CA ASP A 359 -27.97 -14.98 -6.78
C ASP A 359 -28.57 -16.00 -7.76
N SER A 360 -29.59 -15.57 -8.49
CA SER A 360 -30.15 -16.28 -9.63
C SER A 360 -29.47 -15.81 -10.92
N VAL A 361 -29.68 -16.58 -12.01
CA VAL A 361 -29.30 -16.15 -13.35
C VAL A 361 -29.99 -14.84 -13.69
N GLN A 362 -29.23 -13.86 -14.18
CA GLN A 362 -29.78 -12.59 -14.67
C GLN A 362 -29.83 -12.65 -16.19
N VAL A 363 -30.99 -12.33 -16.76
CA VAL A 363 -31.24 -12.37 -18.20
C VAL A 363 -31.66 -10.99 -18.67
N ASP A 364 -30.86 -10.39 -19.55
CA ASP A 364 -31.17 -9.13 -20.23
C ASP A 364 -31.41 -9.43 -21.71
N VAL A 365 -32.63 -9.18 -22.19
CA VAL A 365 -32.98 -9.31 -23.62
C VAL A 365 -32.44 -8.09 -24.36
N THR A 366 -31.42 -8.30 -25.21
CA THR A 366 -30.79 -7.24 -26.00
C THR A 366 -31.48 -7.00 -27.32
N PHE A 367 -32.04 -8.06 -27.91
CA PHE A 367 -32.88 -7.99 -29.10
C PHE A 367 -34.00 -9.04 -29.05
N LYS A 368 -35.23 -8.66 -29.42
CA LYS A 368 -36.38 -9.57 -29.55
C LYS A 368 -37.07 -9.35 -30.88
N PRO A 369 -37.26 -10.42 -31.71
CA PRO A 369 -37.97 -10.31 -32.97
C PRO A 369 -39.43 -9.92 -32.76
N GLU A 370 -40.01 -9.18 -33.72
CA GLU A 370 -41.43 -8.76 -33.68
C GLU A 370 -42.39 -9.97 -33.69
N GLN A 371 -42.03 -11.05 -34.39
CA GLN A 371 -42.78 -12.30 -34.42
C GLN A 371 -42.12 -13.33 -33.52
N CYS A 372 -42.74 -13.62 -32.39
CA CYS A 372 -42.27 -14.58 -31.38
C CYS A 372 -43.47 -15.48 -31.02
N ASN A 373 -43.75 -16.45 -31.88
CA ASN A 373 -44.89 -17.36 -31.70
C ASN A 373 -44.52 -18.60 -30.90
N ASP A 374 -43.27 -19.07 -31.04
CA ASP A 374 -42.72 -20.23 -30.37
C ASP A 374 -41.48 -19.85 -29.56
N THR A 375 -41.46 -20.27 -28.31
CA THR A 375 -40.31 -20.09 -27.39
C THR A 375 -39.72 -21.43 -27.03
N SER A 376 -38.41 -21.43 -26.75
CA SER A 376 -37.67 -22.63 -26.30
C SER A 376 -38.14 -23.10 -24.93
N GLU A 377 -38.40 -24.39 -24.79
CA GLU A 377 -38.88 -25.03 -23.57
C GLU A 377 -38.00 -26.23 -23.22
N VAL A 378 -38.09 -26.73 -21.99
CA VAL A 378 -37.43 -27.97 -21.58
C VAL A 378 -37.82 -29.10 -22.51
N THR A 379 -36.85 -29.93 -22.91
CA THR A 379 -36.90 -31.00 -23.92
C THR A 379 -36.87 -30.56 -25.39
N ASP A 380 -36.91 -29.26 -25.68
CA ASP A 380 -36.70 -28.80 -27.05
C ASP A 380 -35.23 -28.93 -27.46
N PHE A 381 -35.00 -29.32 -28.71
CA PHE A 381 -33.69 -29.26 -29.33
C PHE A 381 -33.50 -27.88 -29.95
N ILE A 382 -32.44 -27.18 -29.55
CA ILE A 382 -32.16 -25.84 -30.01
C ILE A 382 -30.75 -25.74 -30.59
N GLN A 383 -30.59 -24.80 -31.55
CA GLN A 383 -29.28 -24.37 -32.03
C GLN A 383 -29.09 -22.91 -31.69
N TYR A 384 -27.94 -22.57 -31.16
CA TYR A 384 -27.62 -21.22 -30.69
C TYR A 384 -26.17 -20.85 -30.92
N HIS A 385 -25.93 -19.55 -31.09
CA HIS A 385 -24.60 -18.96 -31.00
C HIS A 385 -24.37 -18.37 -29.61
N TYR A 386 -23.13 -18.41 -29.17
CA TYR A 386 -22.75 -17.77 -27.92
C TYR A 386 -21.32 -17.21 -27.93
N ASN A 387 -21.10 -16.15 -27.13
CA ASN A 387 -19.82 -15.71 -26.65
C ASN A 387 -19.86 -15.82 -25.13
N CYS A 388 -18.84 -16.43 -24.52
CA CYS A 388 -18.67 -16.48 -23.06
C CYS A 388 -17.47 -15.65 -22.64
N SER A 389 -17.67 -14.71 -21.75
CA SER A 389 -16.62 -13.84 -21.20
C SER A 389 -16.71 -13.72 -19.69
N LEU A 390 -15.62 -13.28 -19.08
CA LEU A 390 -15.62 -12.76 -17.71
C LEU A 390 -16.24 -11.35 -17.70
N LEU A 391 -16.62 -10.85 -16.52
CA LEU A 391 -17.20 -9.52 -16.38
C LEU A 391 -16.22 -8.37 -16.68
N ASP A 392 -14.90 -8.65 -16.71
CA ASP A 392 -13.87 -7.71 -17.14
C ASP A 392 -13.73 -7.63 -18.68
N GLY A 393 -14.55 -8.40 -19.41
CA GLY A 393 -14.53 -8.47 -20.87
C GLY A 393 -13.54 -9.49 -21.46
N THR A 394 -12.84 -10.26 -20.62
CA THR A 394 -11.97 -11.34 -21.11
C THR A 394 -12.80 -12.43 -21.77
N LEU A 395 -12.65 -12.61 -23.09
CA LEU A 395 -13.32 -13.67 -23.83
C LEU A 395 -12.68 -15.02 -23.46
N LEU A 396 -13.50 -15.98 -23.06
CA LEU A 396 -13.06 -17.33 -22.69
C LEU A 396 -13.24 -18.31 -23.86
N PHE A 397 -14.44 -18.34 -24.45
CA PHE A 397 -14.76 -19.21 -25.59
C PHE A 397 -15.97 -18.66 -26.35
N THR A 398 -16.07 -19.05 -27.63
CA THR A 398 -17.14 -18.64 -28.54
C THR A 398 -17.54 -19.77 -29.47
N SER A 399 -18.83 -19.83 -29.83
CA SER A 399 -19.32 -20.79 -30.83
C SER A 399 -18.72 -20.57 -32.23
N SER A 400 -18.17 -19.38 -32.49
CA SER A 400 -17.48 -19.07 -33.74
C SER A 400 -16.23 -19.90 -33.97
N ASP A 401 -15.60 -20.37 -32.90
CA ASP A 401 -14.40 -21.23 -32.97
C ASP A 401 -14.70 -22.60 -33.59
N TYR A 402 -15.98 -23.02 -33.52
CA TYR A 402 -16.45 -24.30 -34.09
C TYR A 402 -17.02 -24.15 -35.49
N GLY A 403 -17.14 -22.93 -36.01
CA GLY A 403 -17.66 -22.64 -37.35
C GLY A 403 -19.13 -22.97 -37.58
N ALA A 404 -19.88 -23.31 -36.53
CA ALA A 404 -21.31 -23.66 -36.58
C ALA A 404 -21.99 -23.31 -35.24
N PRO A 405 -23.32 -23.08 -35.23
CA PRO A 405 -24.07 -22.95 -34.00
C PRO A 405 -23.94 -24.25 -33.19
N GLN A 406 -23.91 -24.08 -31.87
CA GLN A 406 -23.94 -25.20 -30.93
C GLN A 406 -25.37 -25.69 -30.77
N ASP A 407 -25.53 -26.98 -30.52
CA ASP A 407 -26.82 -27.60 -30.33
C ASP A 407 -26.97 -28.21 -28.95
N VAL A 408 -28.12 -28.13 -28.36
CA VAL A 408 -28.45 -28.71 -27.06
C VAL A 408 -29.93 -29.08 -26.97
N VAL A 409 -30.22 -30.14 -26.20
CA VAL A 409 -31.56 -30.40 -25.71
C VAL A 409 -31.71 -29.75 -24.33
N LEU A 410 -32.63 -28.82 -24.20
CA LEU A 410 -32.80 -28.09 -22.93
C LEU A 410 -33.26 -29.01 -21.80
N GLY A 411 -32.60 -28.86 -20.62
CA GLY A 411 -32.86 -29.69 -19.47
C GLY A 411 -32.14 -31.04 -19.45
N ALA A 412 -31.24 -31.31 -20.41
CA ALA A 412 -30.52 -32.58 -20.53
C ALA A 412 -29.17 -32.61 -19.80
N ASP A 413 -28.87 -31.61 -18.96
CA ASP A 413 -27.60 -31.46 -18.21
C ASP A 413 -26.32 -31.54 -19.13
N LYS A 414 -26.45 -31.08 -20.37
CA LYS A 414 -25.32 -31.00 -21.31
C LYS A 414 -24.61 -29.65 -21.32
N VAL A 415 -25.16 -28.69 -20.66
CA VAL A 415 -24.60 -27.36 -20.42
C VAL A 415 -24.77 -27.00 -18.96
N ILE A 416 -24.00 -26.03 -18.47
CA ILE A 416 -24.11 -25.54 -17.09
C ILE A 416 -25.55 -25.03 -16.81
N ASP A 417 -26.03 -25.25 -15.59
CA ASP A 417 -27.40 -24.90 -15.17
C ASP A 417 -27.81 -23.47 -15.53
N GLY A 418 -26.89 -22.51 -15.35
CA GLY A 418 -27.16 -21.11 -15.65
C GLY A 418 -27.36 -20.82 -17.13
N LEU A 419 -26.64 -21.51 -18.03
CA LEU A 419 -26.81 -21.39 -19.47
C LEU A 419 -28.12 -22.03 -19.90
N ASP A 420 -28.46 -23.20 -19.37
CA ASP A 420 -29.75 -23.86 -19.65
C ASP A 420 -30.92 -22.96 -19.25
N VAL A 421 -30.87 -22.32 -18.08
CA VAL A 421 -31.89 -21.33 -17.66
C VAL A 421 -31.92 -20.12 -18.62
N GLY A 422 -30.76 -19.62 -19.03
CA GLY A 422 -30.65 -18.46 -19.93
C GLY A 422 -31.23 -18.69 -21.32
N LEU A 423 -31.16 -19.93 -21.81
CA LEU A 423 -31.66 -20.35 -23.13
C LEU A 423 -33.15 -20.62 -23.15
N ARG A 424 -33.81 -20.81 -22.00
CA ARG A 424 -35.25 -21.07 -21.93
C ARG A 424 -36.08 -19.83 -22.24
N GLY A 425 -37.21 -19.99 -22.91
CA GLY A 425 -38.13 -18.93 -23.27
C GLY A 425 -37.63 -17.96 -24.35
N MET A 426 -36.59 -18.33 -25.12
CA MET A 426 -36.08 -17.57 -26.26
C MET A 426 -36.91 -17.84 -27.51
N CYS A 427 -37.07 -16.79 -28.32
CA CYS A 427 -37.57 -16.92 -29.69
C CYS A 427 -36.41 -17.09 -30.68
N VAL A 428 -36.66 -17.73 -31.84
CA VAL A 428 -35.69 -17.78 -32.93
C VAL A 428 -35.30 -16.36 -33.36
N GLY A 429 -33.99 -16.06 -33.37
CA GLY A 429 -33.42 -14.75 -33.64
C GLY A 429 -33.37 -13.80 -32.43
N GLU A 430 -33.82 -14.23 -31.24
CA GLU A 430 -33.70 -13.45 -30.04
C GLU A 430 -32.23 -13.45 -29.54
N GLN A 431 -31.76 -12.28 -29.07
CA GLN A 431 -30.46 -12.11 -28.48
C GLN A 431 -30.57 -11.72 -27.00
N ARG A 432 -29.75 -12.34 -26.17
CA ARG A 432 -29.71 -12.09 -24.72
C ARG A 432 -28.29 -11.95 -24.21
N THR A 433 -28.13 -11.13 -23.17
CA THR A 433 -26.99 -11.21 -22.28
C THR A 433 -27.41 -11.93 -20.99
N VAL A 434 -26.70 -12.99 -20.63
CA VAL A 434 -27.02 -13.84 -19.46
C VAL A 434 -25.84 -13.84 -18.51
N LEU A 435 -26.06 -13.41 -17.25
CA LEU A 435 -25.07 -13.50 -16.20
C LEU A 435 -25.32 -14.74 -15.36
N VAL A 436 -24.32 -15.61 -15.30
CA VAL A 436 -24.39 -16.90 -14.60
C VAL A 436 -23.49 -16.84 -13.37
N PRO A 437 -24.07 -16.91 -12.15
CA PRO A 437 -23.27 -16.99 -10.93
C PRO A 437 -22.54 -18.34 -10.86
N PRO A 438 -21.38 -18.43 -10.17
CA PRO A 438 -20.52 -19.62 -10.18
C PRO A 438 -21.21 -20.91 -9.77
N HIS A 439 -22.12 -20.88 -8.79
CA HIS A 439 -22.83 -22.08 -8.32
C HIS A 439 -23.83 -22.66 -9.34
N LEU A 440 -24.18 -21.89 -10.37
CA LEU A 440 -24.95 -22.32 -11.55
C LEU A 440 -24.06 -22.42 -12.80
N GLY A 441 -22.75 -22.25 -12.64
CA GLY A 441 -21.71 -22.34 -13.65
C GLY A 441 -20.69 -23.43 -13.33
N HIS A 442 -19.41 -23.05 -13.25
CA HIS A 442 -18.30 -23.98 -12.98
C HIS A 442 -17.87 -24.03 -11.49
N GLY A 443 -18.63 -23.43 -10.59
CA GLY A 443 -18.41 -23.48 -9.14
C GLY A 443 -17.12 -22.81 -8.66
N GLU A 444 -16.74 -23.14 -7.41
CA GLU A 444 -15.55 -22.58 -6.77
C GLU A 444 -14.24 -23.07 -7.38
N ARG A 445 -14.24 -24.21 -8.05
CA ARG A 445 -13.03 -24.81 -8.65
C ARG A 445 -12.72 -24.26 -10.03
N GLY A 446 -13.75 -23.78 -10.77
CA GLY A 446 -13.63 -23.46 -12.17
C GLY A 446 -13.44 -24.72 -13.04
N ALA A 447 -13.20 -24.52 -14.35
CA ALA A 447 -12.93 -25.60 -15.29
C ALA A 447 -12.10 -25.08 -16.48
N GLY A 448 -11.03 -25.78 -16.86
CA GLY A 448 -10.19 -25.40 -17.99
C GLY A 448 -9.70 -23.95 -17.88
N VAL A 449 -10.12 -23.09 -18.83
CA VAL A 449 -9.77 -21.66 -18.84
C VAL A 449 -10.65 -20.80 -17.91
N VAL A 450 -11.74 -21.37 -17.37
CA VAL A 450 -12.64 -20.66 -16.45
C VAL A 450 -12.05 -20.60 -15.06
N PRO A 451 -11.75 -19.42 -14.52
CA PRO A 451 -11.23 -19.31 -13.15
C PRO A 451 -12.27 -19.77 -12.12
N GLY A 452 -11.77 -20.27 -10.97
CA GLY A 452 -12.65 -20.63 -9.86
C GLY A 452 -13.49 -19.43 -9.38
N SER A 453 -14.74 -19.68 -9.04
CA SER A 453 -15.71 -18.68 -8.56
C SER A 453 -15.96 -17.51 -9.52
N ALA A 454 -15.74 -17.70 -10.83
CA ALA A 454 -15.98 -16.68 -11.82
C ALA A 454 -17.47 -16.55 -12.13
N VAL A 455 -17.97 -15.31 -12.16
CA VAL A 455 -19.26 -15.00 -12.79
C VAL A 455 -19.04 -14.98 -14.30
N LEU A 456 -19.88 -15.72 -15.04
CA LEU A 456 -19.80 -15.81 -16.50
C LEU A 456 -20.86 -14.92 -17.15
N GLN A 457 -20.45 -14.22 -18.21
CA GLN A 457 -21.35 -13.49 -19.08
C GLN A 457 -21.45 -14.20 -20.41
N PHE A 458 -22.66 -14.62 -20.77
CA PHE A 458 -22.97 -15.17 -22.08
C PHE A 458 -23.74 -14.15 -22.91
N GLU A 459 -23.30 -13.95 -24.15
CA GLU A 459 -24.06 -13.31 -25.19
C GLU A 459 -24.64 -14.42 -26.08
N LEU A 460 -25.97 -14.56 -26.12
CA LEU A 460 -26.67 -15.66 -26.75
C LEU A 460 -27.49 -15.17 -27.95
N GLU A 461 -27.53 -15.95 -29.02
CA GLU A 461 -28.43 -15.79 -30.13
C GLU A 461 -29.05 -17.15 -30.49
N LEU A 462 -30.38 -17.25 -30.42
CA LEU A 462 -31.08 -18.49 -30.77
C LEU A 462 -31.31 -18.58 -32.28
N VAL A 463 -30.76 -19.63 -32.91
CA VAL A 463 -30.78 -19.85 -34.36
C VAL A 463 -32.01 -20.65 -34.79
N SER A 464 -32.30 -21.75 -34.07
CA SER A 464 -33.45 -22.60 -34.41
C SER A 464 -34.02 -23.31 -33.18
N ILE A 465 -35.30 -23.70 -33.26
CA ILE A 465 -36.00 -24.52 -32.28
C ILE A 465 -36.65 -25.71 -33.01
N GLN A 466 -36.37 -26.89 -32.56
CA GLN A 466 -37.11 -28.08 -32.90
C GLN A 466 -37.86 -28.56 -31.65
N LYS A 467 -39.18 -28.52 -31.70
CA LYS A 467 -40.03 -28.90 -30.58
C LYS A 467 -39.88 -30.37 -30.21
N GLY A 468 -39.63 -30.63 -28.94
CA GLY A 468 -39.39 -31.96 -28.36
C GLY A 468 -38.06 -32.56 -28.75
N VAL A 469 -37.79 -33.78 -28.28
CA VAL A 469 -36.52 -34.48 -28.47
C VAL A 469 -36.32 -34.83 -29.94
N PRO A 470 -35.17 -34.49 -30.55
CA PRO A 470 -34.94 -34.69 -31.98
C PRO A 470 -34.90 -36.17 -32.39
N GLU A 471 -35.20 -36.43 -33.66
CA GLU A 471 -35.09 -37.76 -34.25
C GLU A 471 -33.64 -38.25 -34.14
N GLY A 472 -33.49 -39.41 -33.52
CA GLY A 472 -32.17 -40.03 -33.30
C GLY A 472 -31.58 -39.87 -31.88
N TYR A 473 -32.07 -38.92 -31.10
CA TYR A 473 -31.83 -38.88 -29.66
C TYR A 473 -32.76 -39.92 -29.02
N LEU A 474 -32.15 -40.90 -28.41
CA LEU A 474 -32.89 -41.99 -27.82
C LEU A 474 -33.41 -41.63 -26.43
N PHE A 475 -32.80 -40.67 -25.78
CA PHE A 475 -33.15 -40.34 -24.42
C PHE A 475 -32.56 -39.02 -23.90
N VAL A 476 -33.35 -38.31 -23.12
CA VAL A 476 -32.92 -37.14 -22.35
C VAL A 476 -33.18 -37.45 -20.90
N TRP A 477 -32.11 -37.63 -20.13
CA TRP A 477 -32.20 -37.80 -18.70
C TRP A 477 -32.27 -36.42 -18.04
N LEU A 478 -33.37 -36.12 -17.39
CA LEU A 478 -33.56 -34.90 -16.63
C LEU A 478 -33.12 -35.17 -15.17
N LYS A 479 -31.85 -34.84 -14.85
CA LYS A 479 -31.31 -34.78 -13.47
C LYS A 479 -31.27 -36.06 -12.64
N ASP A 480 -31.50 -37.24 -13.20
CA ASP A 480 -31.42 -38.46 -12.41
C ASP A 480 -29.96 -38.93 -12.36
N SER A 481 -29.47 -39.26 -11.16
CA SER A 481 -28.17 -39.89 -11.00
C SER A 481 -28.19 -41.34 -11.60
N PRO A 482 -27.04 -41.90 -12.01
CA PRO A 482 -27.00 -43.30 -12.50
C PRO A 482 -27.69 -44.31 -11.56
N ALA A 483 -27.60 -44.07 -10.25
CA ALA A 483 -28.24 -44.93 -9.25
C ALA A 483 -29.78 -44.78 -9.24
N GLU A 484 -30.31 -43.58 -9.37
CA GLU A 484 -31.75 -43.28 -9.46
C GLU A 484 -32.33 -43.83 -10.76
N LEU A 485 -31.58 -43.67 -11.86
CA LEU A 485 -31.92 -44.19 -13.14
C LEU A 485 -31.99 -45.72 -13.13
N PHE A 486 -30.99 -46.37 -12.55
CA PHE A 486 -30.99 -47.83 -12.38
C PHE A 486 -32.21 -48.30 -11.60
N GLN A 487 -32.53 -47.64 -10.46
CA GLN A 487 -33.72 -47.97 -9.68
C GLN A 487 -35.02 -47.76 -10.45
N ALA A 488 -35.10 -46.77 -11.34
CA ALA A 488 -36.27 -46.54 -12.16
C ALA A 488 -36.46 -47.56 -13.27
N MET A 489 -35.36 -48.15 -13.77
CA MET A 489 -35.37 -49.22 -14.75
C MET A 489 -35.60 -50.63 -14.16
N ASP A 490 -35.05 -50.88 -12.96
CA ASP A 490 -35.20 -52.12 -12.21
C ASP A 490 -36.60 -52.18 -11.55
N MET A 491 -37.61 -52.52 -12.33
CA MET A 491 -39.02 -52.48 -11.91
C MET A 491 -39.36 -53.63 -10.92
N ASN A 492 -38.62 -54.74 -10.99
CA ASN A 492 -38.84 -55.90 -10.11
C ASN A 492 -37.93 -55.87 -8.87
N GLN A 493 -36.96 -54.96 -8.78
CA GLN A 493 -35.99 -54.74 -7.70
C GLN A 493 -35.06 -55.95 -7.45
N ASP A 494 -34.71 -56.69 -8.50
CA ASP A 494 -33.78 -57.81 -8.43
C ASP A 494 -32.29 -57.40 -8.66
N LYS A 495 -32.03 -56.13 -8.95
CA LYS A 495 -30.71 -55.50 -9.21
C LYS A 495 -30.08 -55.89 -10.53
N GLU A 496 -30.87 -56.42 -11.46
CA GLU A 496 -30.48 -56.78 -12.80
C GLU A 496 -31.58 -56.28 -13.77
N ILE A 497 -31.22 -55.60 -14.86
CA ILE A 497 -32.18 -55.09 -15.83
C ILE A 497 -32.08 -55.94 -17.09
N PRO A 498 -32.98 -56.92 -17.34
CA PRO A 498 -33.05 -57.64 -18.59
C PRO A 498 -33.62 -56.80 -19.71
N LEU A 499 -33.47 -57.25 -20.97
CA LEU A 499 -33.96 -56.55 -22.17
C LEU A 499 -35.46 -56.20 -22.10
N GLU A 500 -36.25 -57.08 -21.47
CA GLU A 500 -37.71 -56.85 -21.33
C GLU A 500 -38.01 -55.63 -20.45
N GLU A 501 -37.39 -55.53 -19.28
CA GLU A 501 -37.57 -54.36 -18.38
C GLU A 501 -37.01 -53.09 -19.00
N PHE A 502 -35.83 -53.17 -19.60
CA PHE A 502 -35.26 -52.04 -20.33
C PHE A 502 -36.19 -51.57 -21.46
N SER A 503 -36.74 -52.49 -22.22
CA SER A 503 -37.67 -52.17 -23.34
C SER A 503 -38.95 -51.52 -22.82
N GLU A 504 -39.52 -52.04 -21.73
CA GLU A 504 -40.73 -51.47 -21.13
C GLU A 504 -40.50 -50.04 -20.59
N PHE A 505 -39.36 -49.85 -19.93
CA PHE A 505 -38.96 -48.54 -19.46
C PHE A 505 -38.78 -47.55 -20.61
N ILE A 506 -38.05 -47.90 -21.68
CA ILE A 506 -37.85 -47.00 -22.82
C ILE A 506 -39.18 -46.68 -23.51
N ARG A 507 -40.09 -47.63 -23.69
CA ARG A 507 -41.42 -47.38 -24.24
C ARG A 507 -42.29 -46.48 -23.36
N LEU A 508 -42.15 -46.60 -22.02
CA LEU A 508 -42.81 -45.71 -21.08
C LEU A 508 -42.33 -44.27 -21.28
N GLN A 509 -41.00 -44.08 -21.35
CA GLN A 509 -40.41 -42.76 -21.53
C GLN A 509 -40.76 -42.12 -22.87
N VAL A 510 -40.83 -42.91 -23.96
CA VAL A 510 -41.32 -42.44 -25.27
C VAL A 510 -42.81 -42.02 -25.20
N ARG A 511 -43.61 -42.78 -24.46
CA ARG A 511 -45.06 -42.49 -24.28
C ARG A 511 -45.27 -41.20 -23.48
N GLU A 512 -44.36 -40.93 -22.52
CA GLU A 512 -44.37 -39.71 -21.71
C GLU A 512 -43.76 -38.48 -22.41
N GLY A 513 -43.29 -38.65 -23.66
CA GLY A 513 -42.67 -37.56 -24.43
C GLY A 513 -41.25 -37.20 -24.02
N LYS A 514 -40.61 -38.05 -23.18
CA LYS A 514 -39.26 -37.86 -22.68
C LYS A 514 -38.17 -38.38 -23.59
N GLY A 515 -38.53 -38.98 -24.72
CA GLY A 515 -37.61 -39.52 -25.74
C GLY A 515 -38.33 -39.85 -27.05
N ARG A 516 -37.60 -39.94 -28.13
CA ARG A 516 -38.06 -40.40 -29.45
C ARG A 516 -37.19 -41.51 -29.95
N LEU A 517 -37.81 -42.59 -30.45
CA LEU A 517 -37.09 -43.65 -31.16
C LEU A 517 -36.85 -43.22 -32.61
N LYS A 518 -35.71 -43.67 -33.19
CA LYS A 518 -35.27 -43.33 -34.53
C LYS A 518 -36.36 -43.71 -35.58
N PRO A 519 -36.92 -42.74 -36.32
CA PRO A 519 -37.88 -43.06 -37.35
C PRO A 519 -37.21 -43.86 -38.46
N ALA A 520 -37.92 -44.71 -39.14
CA ALA A 520 -37.45 -45.55 -40.20
C ALA A 520 -36.67 -46.82 -39.80
N ARG A 521 -36.54 -47.12 -38.51
CA ARG A 521 -36.11 -48.44 -38.01
C ARG A 521 -37.18 -49.05 -37.11
N ASP A 522 -37.24 -50.37 -37.09
CA ASP A 522 -38.09 -51.09 -36.12
C ASP A 522 -37.73 -50.67 -34.70
N PRO A 523 -38.68 -50.16 -33.89
CA PRO A 523 -38.46 -49.78 -32.51
C PRO A 523 -37.75 -50.88 -31.67
N GLU A 524 -38.08 -52.11 -31.90
CA GLU A 524 -37.48 -53.26 -31.19
C GLU A 524 -35.98 -53.41 -31.48
N VAL A 525 -35.61 -53.18 -32.75
CA VAL A 525 -34.20 -53.24 -33.17
C VAL A 525 -33.39 -52.09 -32.50
N VAL A 526 -33.99 -50.88 -32.46
CA VAL A 526 -33.33 -49.71 -31.83
C VAL A 526 -33.15 -49.95 -30.36
N ILE A 527 -34.18 -50.41 -29.63
CA ILE A 527 -34.11 -50.69 -28.19
C ILE A 527 -33.10 -51.80 -27.90
N SER A 528 -33.06 -52.87 -28.74
CA SER A 528 -32.08 -53.93 -28.61
C SER A 528 -30.66 -53.46 -28.85
N ASP A 529 -30.43 -52.54 -29.79
CA ASP A 529 -29.10 -51.96 -30.01
C ASP A 529 -28.69 -51.07 -28.86
N MET A 530 -29.61 -50.28 -28.25
CA MET A 530 -29.38 -49.50 -27.02
C MET A 530 -28.97 -50.42 -25.87
N PHE A 531 -29.75 -51.48 -25.63
CA PHE A 531 -29.47 -52.45 -24.57
C PHE A 531 -28.08 -53.03 -24.69
N LYS A 532 -27.68 -53.53 -25.89
CA LYS A 532 -26.35 -54.07 -26.16
C LYS A 532 -25.22 -53.08 -25.91
N ASN A 533 -25.46 -51.79 -26.07
CA ASN A 533 -24.47 -50.75 -25.77
C ASN A 533 -24.27 -50.53 -24.27
N GLN A 534 -25.23 -50.91 -23.43
CA GLN A 534 -25.13 -50.84 -21.97
C GLN A 534 -24.65 -52.14 -21.35
N ASP A 535 -25.10 -53.31 -21.88
CA ASP A 535 -24.68 -54.66 -21.51
C ASP A 535 -23.26 -54.92 -22.04
N ARG A 536 -22.24 -54.55 -21.27
CA ARG A 536 -20.83 -54.61 -21.69
C ARG A 536 -20.24 -56.01 -21.66
N ASN A 537 -20.64 -56.75 -20.69
CA ASN A 537 -20.16 -58.14 -20.52
C ASN A 537 -20.94 -59.13 -21.40
N GLN A 538 -22.02 -58.68 -22.08
CA GLN A 538 -22.88 -59.42 -22.98
C GLN A 538 -23.57 -60.62 -22.30
N ASP A 539 -23.88 -60.49 -21.03
CA ASP A 539 -24.58 -61.53 -20.27
C ASP A 539 -26.12 -61.47 -20.40
N GLY A 540 -26.66 -60.47 -21.12
CA GLY A 540 -28.07 -60.26 -21.35
C GLY A 540 -28.77 -59.46 -20.25
N ARG A 541 -28.03 -58.76 -19.36
CA ARG A 541 -28.53 -57.97 -18.25
C ARG A 541 -27.67 -56.71 -18.09
N ILE A 542 -28.26 -55.64 -17.65
CA ILE A 542 -27.56 -54.38 -17.29
C ILE A 542 -27.49 -54.33 -15.78
N THR A 543 -26.31 -54.17 -15.23
CA THR A 543 -26.07 -53.97 -13.81
C THR A 543 -25.83 -52.48 -13.50
N ALA A 544 -25.94 -52.09 -12.22
CA ALA A 544 -25.69 -50.70 -11.77
C ALA A 544 -24.25 -50.22 -12.09
N ASP A 545 -23.27 -51.17 -12.05
CA ASP A 545 -21.86 -50.84 -12.35
C ASP A 545 -21.65 -50.59 -13.86
N GLU A 546 -22.33 -51.31 -14.73
CA GLU A 546 -22.26 -51.13 -16.18
C GLU A 546 -22.88 -49.77 -16.59
N LEU A 547 -24.01 -49.42 -16.00
CA LEU A 547 -24.63 -48.11 -16.22
C LEU A 547 -23.76 -46.96 -15.73
N LYS A 548 -23.13 -47.13 -14.56
CA LYS A 548 -22.22 -46.13 -13.96
C LYS A 548 -20.98 -45.91 -14.83
N LEU A 549 -20.34 -47.00 -15.29
CA LEU A 549 -19.16 -46.90 -16.15
C LEU A 549 -19.44 -46.20 -17.47
N LYS A 550 -20.64 -46.36 -18.02
CA LYS A 550 -21.02 -45.65 -19.25
C LYS A 550 -21.15 -44.15 -19.06
N VAL A 551 -21.73 -43.72 -17.96
CA VAL A 551 -21.84 -42.29 -17.61
C VAL A 551 -20.45 -41.69 -17.40
N GLU A 552 -19.56 -42.36 -16.69
CA GLU A 552 -18.18 -41.92 -16.47
C GLU A 552 -17.39 -41.77 -17.78
N GLU A 553 -17.59 -42.65 -18.75
CA GLU A 553 -16.96 -42.55 -20.08
C GLU A 553 -17.52 -41.42 -20.93
N ASP A 554 -18.83 -41.18 -20.86
CA ASP A 554 -19.48 -40.07 -21.56
C ASP A 554 -19.10 -38.74 -20.94
N GLU A 555 -18.95 -38.65 -19.63
CA GLU A 555 -18.39 -37.48 -18.92
C GLU A 555 -16.93 -37.23 -19.30
N ALA A 556 -16.10 -38.28 -19.39
CA ALA A 556 -14.69 -38.13 -19.78
C ALA A 556 -14.55 -37.65 -21.23
N LYS A 557 -15.39 -38.11 -22.16
CA LYS A 557 -15.38 -37.63 -23.56
C LYS A 557 -15.84 -36.19 -23.69
N ASN A 558 -16.81 -35.77 -22.88
CA ASN A 558 -17.27 -34.37 -22.86
C ASN A 558 -16.24 -33.42 -22.21
N HIS A 559 -15.32 -33.93 -21.37
CA HIS A 559 -14.21 -33.13 -20.80
C HIS A 559 -13.06 -32.94 -21.78
N ASP A 560 -12.88 -33.84 -22.75
CA ASP A 560 -11.83 -33.69 -23.78
C ASP A 560 -12.30 -32.84 -24.98
N GLU A 561 -13.59 -32.52 -25.08
CA GLU A 561 -14.17 -31.69 -26.14
C GLU A 561 -14.57 -30.27 -25.71
N LEU A 562 -14.25 -29.84 -24.45
CA LEU A 562 -14.51 -28.47 -23.95
C LEU A 562 -13.22 -27.70 -23.71
#